data_6ca3f67243cd5689a3c4ccce0fc33073
#
_entry.id   6ca3f67243cd5689a3c4ccce0fc33073
#
_cell.length_a   1.000
_cell.length_b   1.000
_cell.length_c   1.000
_cell.angle_alpha   90.00
_cell.angle_beta   90.00
_cell.angle_gamma   90.00
#
_symmetry.space_group_name_H-M   'P 1'
#
loop_
_entity.id
_entity.type
_entity.pdbx_description
1 polymer ?
#
loop_
_entity_poly.entity_id
_entity_poly.type
_entity_poly.pdbx_seq_one_letter_code
_entity_poly.pdbx_strand_id
1 'polypeptide(L)'
;KEPWVFSYPVTRILRNIVKERYVLNPYIYTMARKTYDNALPLCRPMYYDYADCPQAYEMKNEYMFGDDMIVRPVTTPRDGAKATAEVWLPKGNDWYETASGKLIKGGQTVRNGFQLDEIPVYVKAGSVIPMYADTLKNLRGNDNPVVVSVYPADGDCESKAEYYEDAGNDKQYASQYAVTPLSASRRGNKLAVTIGARKGSYAGMPQDRKYQVKVVASVVPQEVKVNGKTVNFSYDGMSLSLLVDLSDTNCSAVKT
;
A
#
# COMPACT_ATOMS: atom_id res chain seq x y z
N LYS A 1 18.21 9.72 -19.95
CA LYS A 1 18.50 11.05 -19.35
C LYS A 1 18.33 10.94 -17.84
N GLU A 2 19.28 11.43 -17.10
CA GLU A 2 19.29 11.42 -15.65
C GLU A 2 18.29 12.48 -15.09
N PRO A 3 17.70 12.25 -13.90
CA PRO A 3 16.70 13.16 -13.34
C PRO A 3 17.15 14.62 -13.23
N TRP A 4 18.43 14.86 -12.97
CA TRP A 4 18.97 16.21 -12.78
C TRP A 4 19.19 17.04 -14.06
N VAL A 5 19.05 16.46 -15.24
CA VAL A 5 19.09 17.21 -16.51
C VAL A 5 17.77 17.87 -16.88
N PHE A 6 16.72 17.60 -16.13
CA PHE A 6 15.41 18.25 -16.29
C PHE A 6 15.31 19.53 -15.49
N SER A 7 14.30 20.35 -15.76
CA SER A 7 14.01 21.55 -14.98
C SER A 7 13.73 21.19 -13.51
N TYR A 8 13.96 22.14 -12.61
CA TYR A 8 13.79 21.92 -11.17
C TYR A 8 12.41 21.35 -10.77
N PRO A 9 11.27 21.82 -11.31
CA PRO A 9 9.98 21.21 -11.01
C PRO A 9 9.90 19.73 -11.38
N VAL A 10 10.40 19.36 -12.57
CA VAL A 10 10.41 17.96 -13.02
C VAL A 10 11.35 17.10 -12.17
N THR A 11 12.54 17.61 -11.85
CA THR A 11 13.49 16.90 -10.97
C THR A 11 12.86 16.62 -9.59
N ARG A 12 12.10 17.58 -9.04
CA ARG A 12 11.38 17.41 -7.78
C ARG A 12 10.33 16.29 -7.88
N ILE A 13 9.55 16.28 -8.96
CA ILE A 13 8.53 15.23 -9.21
C ILE A 13 9.20 13.87 -9.28
N LEU A 14 10.25 13.71 -10.07
CA LEU A 14 10.99 12.46 -10.22
C LEU A 14 11.56 11.97 -8.88
N ARG A 15 12.09 12.89 -8.05
CA ARG A 15 12.55 12.54 -6.69
C ARG A 15 11.41 12.01 -5.81
N ASN A 16 10.25 12.61 -5.85
CA ASN A 16 9.08 12.16 -5.08
C ASN A 16 8.64 10.77 -5.52
N ILE A 17 8.53 10.52 -6.83
CA ILE A 17 8.16 9.21 -7.38
C ILE A 17 9.17 8.12 -6.97
N VAL A 18 10.48 8.42 -7.02
CA VAL A 18 11.50 7.47 -6.53
C VAL A 18 11.35 7.21 -5.03
N LYS A 19 11.03 8.24 -4.23
CA LYS A 19 10.77 8.09 -2.80
C LYS A 19 9.53 7.23 -2.54
N GLU A 20 8.44 7.45 -3.25
CA GLU A 20 7.23 6.63 -3.16
C GLU A 20 7.50 5.16 -3.47
N ARG A 21 8.31 4.88 -4.50
CA ARG A 21 8.74 3.52 -4.81
C ARG A 21 9.51 2.89 -3.65
N TYR A 22 10.33 3.65 -2.94
CA TYR A 22 11.04 3.15 -1.76
C TYR A 22 10.09 2.90 -0.58
N VAL A 23 9.14 3.80 -0.36
CA VAL A 23 8.09 3.64 0.64
C VAL A 23 7.26 2.37 0.39
N LEU A 24 6.93 2.09 -0.87
CA LEU A 24 6.19 0.89 -1.29
C LEU A 24 7.04 -0.40 -1.29
N ASN A 25 8.34 -0.33 -1.02
CA ASN A 25 9.22 -1.50 -1.15
C ASN A 25 8.76 -2.72 -0.32
N PRO A 26 8.26 -2.63 0.91
CA PRO A 26 7.73 -3.78 1.64
C PRO A 26 6.60 -4.50 0.90
N TYR A 27 5.69 -3.76 0.31
CA TYR A 27 4.62 -4.32 -0.52
C TYR A 27 5.16 -4.94 -1.80
N ILE A 28 5.97 -4.21 -2.55
CA ILE A 28 6.58 -4.68 -3.81
C ILE A 28 7.36 -5.98 -3.56
N TYR A 29 8.15 -6.03 -2.49
CA TYR A 29 8.98 -7.18 -2.18
C TYR A 29 8.16 -8.40 -1.73
N THR A 30 7.09 -8.16 -0.97
CA THR A 30 6.12 -9.21 -0.62
C THR A 30 5.42 -9.75 -1.87
N MET A 31 5.02 -8.90 -2.81
CA MET A 31 4.42 -9.34 -4.07
C MET A 31 5.44 -10.06 -4.97
N ALA A 32 6.71 -9.65 -4.97
CA ALA A 32 7.78 -10.37 -5.66
C ALA A 32 7.98 -11.79 -5.08
N ARG A 33 7.87 -11.94 -3.75
CA ARG A 33 7.86 -13.25 -3.10
C ARG A 33 6.66 -14.10 -3.55
N LYS A 34 5.47 -13.53 -3.61
CA LYS A 34 4.28 -14.21 -4.14
C LYS A 34 4.46 -14.61 -5.61
N THR A 35 5.13 -13.77 -6.40
CA THR A 35 5.47 -14.12 -7.79
C THR A 35 6.37 -15.36 -7.85
N TYR A 36 7.36 -15.44 -6.98
CA TYR A 36 8.23 -16.60 -6.88
C TYR A 36 7.46 -17.87 -6.48
N ASP A 37 6.57 -17.78 -5.49
CA ASP A 37 5.83 -18.90 -4.95
C ASP A 37 4.70 -19.38 -5.88
N ASN A 38 4.00 -18.48 -6.59
CA ASN A 38 2.74 -18.75 -7.28
C ASN A 38 2.77 -18.41 -8.78
N ALA A 39 3.88 -17.90 -9.30
CA ALA A 39 4.02 -17.41 -10.68
C ALA A 39 3.04 -16.28 -11.08
N LEU A 40 2.45 -15.55 -10.11
CA LEU A 40 1.59 -14.41 -10.36
C LEU A 40 2.43 -13.13 -10.46
N PRO A 41 2.48 -12.44 -11.62
CA PRO A 41 3.28 -11.23 -11.77
C PRO A 41 2.80 -10.09 -10.87
N LEU A 42 3.73 -9.24 -10.43
CA LEU A 42 3.41 -8.02 -9.71
C LEU A 42 2.52 -7.07 -10.54
N CYS A 43 2.88 -6.85 -11.81
CA CYS A 43 2.08 -6.06 -12.74
C CYS A 43 1.26 -7.01 -13.63
N ARG A 44 -0.05 -6.95 -13.54
CA ARG A 44 -0.96 -7.83 -14.29
C ARG A 44 -1.97 -7.02 -15.10
N PRO A 45 -2.18 -7.33 -16.37
CA PRO A 45 -3.34 -6.80 -17.09
C PRO A 45 -4.64 -7.10 -16.35
N MET A 46 -5.63 -6.23 -16.45
CA MET A 46 -6.89 -6.34 -15.71
C MET A 46 -7.60 -7.70 -15.91
N TYR A 47 -7.49 -8.30 -17.09
CA TYR A 47 -8.11 -9.59 -17.41
C TYR A 47 -7.52 -10.80 -16.64
N TYR A 48 -6.37 -10.67 -15.96
CA TYR A 48 -5.86 -11.72 -15.07
C TYR A 48 -6.77 -11.93 -13.86
N ASP A 49 -7.25 -10.85 -13.28
CA ASP A 49 -8.06 -10.88 -12.07
C ASP A 49 -9.56 -10.78 -12.37
N TYR A 50 -9.93 -10.31 -13.59
CA TYR A 50 -11.30 -10.06 -14.01
C TYR A 50 -11.59 -10.67 -15.40
N ALA A 51 -11.21 -11.94 -15.60
CA ALA A 51 -11.28 -12.63 -16.89
C ALA A 51 -12.69 -12.69 -17.50
N ASP A 52 -13.71 -12.80 -16.64
CA ASP A 52 -15.11 -12.87 -17.07
C ASP A 52 -15.74 -11.49 -17.38
N CYS A 53 -14.97 -10.42 -17.24
CA CYS A 53 -15.44 -9.08 -17.50
C CYS A 53 -14.90 -8.54 -18.84
N PRO A 54 -15.74 -8.33 -19.87
CA PRO A 54 -15.29 -7.83 -21.17
C PRO A 54 -14.50 -6.52 -21.08
N GLN A 55 -14.88 -5.64 -20.16
CA GLN A 55 -14.21 -4.35 -19.95
C GLN A 55 -12.74 -4.49 -19.53
N ALA A 56 -12.37 -5.59 -18.85
CA ALA A 56 -10.99 -5.86 -18.48
C ALA A 56 -10.04 -6.00 -19.69
N TYR A 57 -10.57 -6.37 -20.86
CA TYR A 57 -9.82 -6.49 -22.13
C TYR A 57 -9.73 -5.17 -22.89
N GLU A 58 -10.61 -4.21 -22.58
CA GLU A 58 -10.65 -2.90 -23.23
C GLU A 58 -9.71 -1.89 -22.56
N MET A 59 -9.47 -2.03 -21.25
CA MET A 59 -8.66 -1.11 -20.42
C MET A 59 -7.16 -1.35 -20.56
N LYS A 60 -6.62 -1.20 -21.78
CA LYS A 60 -5.24 -1.56 -22.15
C LYS A 60 -4.14 -0.80 -21.41
N ASN A 61 -4.44 0.38 -20.88
CA ASN A 61 -3.47 1.23 -20.17
C ASN A 61 -3.64 1.16 -18.65
N GLU A 62 -4.42 0.21 -18.15
CA GLU A 62 -4.71 0.00 -16.75
C GLU A 62 -4.24 -1.39 -16.32
N TYR A 63 -3.71 -1.51 -15.11
CA TYR A 63 -3.21 -2.78 -14.62
C TYR A 63 -3.34 -2.91 -13.11
N MET A 64 -3.43 -4.14 -12.64
CA MET A 64 -3.25 -4.47 -11.23
C MET A 64 -1.78 -4.40 -10.86
N PHE A 65 -1.47 -3.72 -9.78
CA PHE A 65 -0.16 -3.67 -9.16
C PHE A 65 -0.23 -4.41 -7.81
N GLY A 66 0.26 -5.64 -7.80
CA GLY A 66 0.00 -6.60 -6.74
C GLY A 66 -1.49 -6.97 -6.67
N ASP A 67 -1.95 -7.36 -5.49
CA ASP A 67 -3.32 -7.85 -5.28
C ASP A 67 -4.31 -6.73 -4.92
N ASP A 68 -3.79 -5.55 -4.59
CA ASP A 68 -4.55 -4.52 -3.89
C ASP A 68 -4.68 -3.19 -4.62
N MET A 69 -3.90 -2.97 -5.69
CA MET A 69 -3.85 -1.67 -6.35
C MET A 69 -4.18 -1.73 -7.83
N ILE A 70 -4.96 -0.77 -8.30
CA ILE A 70 -5.11 -0.45 -9.73
C ILE A 70 -4.25 0.77 -10.02
N VAL A 71 -3.46 0.70 -11.09
CA VAL A 71 -2.64 1.80 -11.58
C VAL A 71 -3.03 2.11 -13.03
N ARG A 72 -3.25 3.38 -13.32
CA ARG A 72 -3.58 3.86 -14.66
C ARG A 72 -2.63 4.99 -15.06
N PRO A 73 -1.49 4.69 -15.70
CA PRO A 73 -0.60 5.72 -16.22
C PRO A 73 -1.34 6.68 -17.17
N VAL A 74 -1.09 7.98 -17.01
CA VAL A 74 -1.65 8.99 -17.90
C VAL A 74 -0.82 9.05 -19.16
N THR A 75 -1.40 8.61 -20.28
CA THR A 75 -0.72 8.49 -21.58
C THR A 75 -1.22 9.51 -22.62
N THR A 76 -2.22 10.30 -22.27
CA THR A 76 -2.77 11.37 -23.11
C THR A 76 -1.99 12.66 -22.88
N PRO A 77 -1.76 13.47 -23.94
CA PRO A 77 -1.23 14.81 -23.77
C PRO A 77 -2.14 15.64 -22.86
N ARG A 78 -1.52 16.51 -22.06
CA ARG A 78 -2.28 17.47 -21.27
C ARG A 78 -2.93 18.53 -22.15
N ASP A 79 -4.13 18.96 -21.77
CA ASP A 79 -4.77 20.15 -22.25
C ASP A 79 -4.79 21.18 -21.10
N GLY A 80 -4.10 22.29 -21.29
CA GLY A 80 -3.83 23.25 -20.22
C GLY A 80 -2.97 22.67 -19.09
N ALA A 81 -3.47 22.69 -17.86
CA ALA A 81 -2.74 22.25 -16.66
C ALA A 81 -2.86 20.75 -16.39
N LYS A 82 -3.86 20.06 -16.95
CA LYS A 82 -4.21 18.67 -16.63
C LYS A 82 -4.30 17.80 -17.87
N ALA A 83 -3.97 16.52 -17.70
CA ALA A 83 -4.29 15.47 -18.66
C ALA A 83 -5.46 14.64 -18.12
N THR A 84 -6.36 14.20 -19.00
CA THR A 84 -7.52 13.39 -18.60
C THR A 84 -7.22 11.91 -18.75
N ALA A 85 -7.60 11.12 -17.74
CA ALA A 85 -7.58 9.67 -17.82
C ALA A 85 -8.92 9.09 -17.33
N GLU A 86 -9.29 7.96 -17.93
CA GLU A 86 -10.41 7.13 -17.49
C GLU A 86 -9.83 5.91 -16.78
N VAL A 87 -10.44 5.54 -15.63
CA VAL A 87 -10.08 4.39 -14.83
C VAL A 87 -11.32 3.56 -14.59
N TRP A 88 -11.26 2.30 -14.95
CA TRP A 88 -12.31 1.36 -14.65
C TRP A 88 -12.09 0.74 -13.27
N LEU A 89 -13.07 0.90 -12.40
CA LEU A 89 -13.10 0.31 -11.07
C LEU A 89 -14.00 -0.92 -11.09
N PRO A 90 -13.46 -2.14 -11.04
CA PRO A 90 -14.22 -3.37 -11.13
C PRO A 90 -15.30 -3.49 -10.06
N LYS A 91 -16.42 -4.13 -10.42
CA LYS A 91 -17.49 -4.48 -9.48
C LYS A 91 -17.03 -5.53 -8.46
N GLY A 92 -17.65 -5.52 -7.29
CA GLY A 92 -17.39 -6.47 -6.20
C GLY A 92 -16.45 -5.93 -5.12
N ASN A 93 -15.77 -4.83 -5.37
CA ASN A 93 -14.96 -4.09 -4.39
C ASN A 93 -15.22 -2.59 -4.53
N ASP A 94 -15.00 -1.87 -3.45
CA ASP A 94 -14.87 -0.42 -3.46
C ASP A 94 -13.38 -0.05 -3.49
N TRP A 95 -13.05 1.18 -3.87
CA TRP A 95 -11.69 1.58 -4.16
C TRP A 95 -11.38 2.95 -3.56
N TYR A 96 -10.27 3.06 -2.88
CA TYR A 96 -9.75 4.34 -2.39
C TYR A 96 -8.88 4.99 -3.46
N GLU A 97 -9.26 6.18 -3.91
CA GLU A 97 -8.36 7.03 -4.69
C GLU A 97 -7.24 7.57 -3.80
N THR A 98 -6.00 7.21 -4.07
CA THR A 98 -4.88 7.53 -3.16
C THR A 98 -4.61 9.03 -3.06
N ALA A 99 -4.86 9.79 -4.12
CA ALA A 99 -4.63 11.24 -4.18
C ALA A 99 -5.59 12.03 -3.28
N SER A 100 -6.84 11.59 -3.15
CA SER A 100 -7.89 12.29 -2.38
C SER A 100 -8.31 11.59 -1.08
N GLY A 101 -7.93 10.32 -0.90
CA GLY A 101 -8.43 9.47 0.18
C GLY A 101 -9.91 9.09 0.06
N LYS A 102 -10.57 9.42 -1.06
CA LYS A 102 -12.00 9.14 -1.25
C LYS A 102 -12.25 7.67 -1.53
N LEU A 103 -13.27 7.11 -0.88
CA LEU A 103 -13.81 5.80 -1.20
C LEU A 103 -14.79 5.93 -2.37
N ILE A 104 -14.57 5.16 -3.43
CA ILE A 104 -15.37 5.16 -4.66
C ILE A 104 -15.94 3.76 -4.84
N LYS A 105 -17.22 3.68 -5.12
CA LYS A 105 -17.90 2.40 -5.41
C LYS A 105 -17.35 1.76 -6.69
N GLY A 106 -17.13 0.46 -6.64
CA GLY A 106 -16.78 -0.29 -7.84
C GLY A 106 -17.95 -0.47 -8.82
N GLY A 107 -17.66 -1.05 -9.97
CA GLY A 107 -18.62 -1.25 -11.05
C GLY A 107 -18.85 -0.03 -11.94
N GLN A 108 -17.90 0.90 -11.96
CA GLN A 108 -17.99 2.12 -12.78
C GLN A 108 -16.64 2.51 -13.38
N THR A 109 -16.67 3.37 -14.38
CA THR A 109 -15.50 4.07 -14.89
C THR A 109 -15.54 5.51 -14.41
N VAL A 110 -14.44 5.95 -13.80
CA VAL A 110 -14.24 7.32 -13.34
C VAL A 110 -13.35 8.07 -14.33
N ARG A 111 -13.67 9.34 -14.59
CA ARG A 111 -12.89 10.20 -15.48
C ARG A 111 -12.46 11.44 -14.73
N ASN A 112 -11.14 11.59 -14.54
CA ASN A 112 -10.55 12.69 -13.80
C ASN A 112 -9.42 13.37 -14.58
N GLY A 113 -9.13 14.63 -14.21
CA GLY A 113 -7.98 15.37 -14.71
C GLY A 113 -6.81 15.32 -13.73
N PHE A 114 -5.64 14.95 -14.21
CA PHE A 114 -4.42 14.75 -13.43
C PHE A 114 -3.34 15.75 -13.80
N GLN A 115 -2.62 16.25 -12.80
CA GLN A 115 -1.46 17.11 -12.97
C GLN A 115 -0.22 16.28 -13.35
N LEU A 116 0.89 16.95 -13.65
CA LEU A 116 2.14 16.30 -14.09
C LEU A 116 2.74 15.36 -13.01
N ASP A 117 2.48 15.64 -11.76
CA ASP A 117 2.96 14.89 -10.59
C ASP A 117 1.94 13.89 -10.04
N GLU A 118 0.80 13.73 -10.69
CA GLU A 118 -0.26 12.81 -10.27
C GLU A 118 -0.31 11.58 -11.17
N ILE A 119 -0.36 10.41 -10.55
CA ILE A 119 -0.63 9.13 -11.20
C ILE A 119 -1.90 8.56 -10.56
N PRO A 120 -2.92 8.19 -11.36
CA PRO A 120 -4.10 7.51 -10.86
C PRO A 120 -3.74 6.17 -10.23
N VAL A 121 -3.87 6.07 -8.93
CA VAL A 121 -3.71 4.84 -8.15
C VAL A 121 -4.93 4.67 -7.26
N TYR A 122 -5.52 3.50 -7.33
CA TYR A 122 -6.68 3.13 -6.53
C TYR A 122 -6.37 1.89 -5.70
N VAL A 123 -6.63 1.96 -4.41
CA VAL A 123 -6.40 0.85 -3.48
C VAL A 123 -7.73 0.20 -3.14
N LYS A 124 -7.78 -1.10 -3.21
CA LYS A 124 -8.95 -1.90 -2.86
C LYS A 124 -9.36 -1.68 -1.40
N ALA A 125 -10.62 -1.39 -1.16
CA ALA A 125 -11.16 -1.30 0.19
C ALA A 125 -11.06 -2.65 0.90
N GLY A 126 -10.66 -2.63 2.15
CA GLY A 126 -10.32 -3.81 2.93
C GLY A 126 -8.82 -4.16 2.92
N SER A 127 -7.99 -3.54 2.08
CA SER A 127 -6.56 -3.89 1.96
C SER A 127 -5.75 -3.51 3.20
N VAL A 128 -4.72 -4.33 3.46
CA VAL A 128 -3.68 -4.08 4.46
C VAL A 128 -2.33 -4.13 3.74
N ILE A 129 -1.67 -2.98 3.64
CA ILE A 129 -0.48 -2.80 2.80
C ILE A 129 0.71 -2.45 3.67
N PRO A 130 1.76 -3.30 3.73
CA PRO A 130 3.00 -2.95 4.40
C PRO A 130 3.79 -1.95 3.57
N MET A 131 4.24 -0.88 4.21
CA MET A 131 5.05 0.19 3.62
C MET A 131 6.20 0.54 4.55
N TYR A 132 7.17 1.33 4.08
CA TYR A 132 8.08 2.04 4.99
C TYR A 132 7.53 3.43 5.33
N ALA A 133 8.03 4.00 6.42
CA ALA A 133 7.73 5.39 6.74
C ALA A 133 8.32 6.33 5.65
N ASP A 134 7.66 7.45 5.41
CA ASP A 134 8.07 8.42 4.38
C ASP A 134 9.36 9.17 4.72
N THR A 135 9.85 9.03 5.96
CA THR A 135 11.16 9.52 6.42
C THR A 135 12.34 8.72 5.88
N LEU A 136 12.07 7.62 5.17
CA LEU A 136 13.05 6.74 4.57
C LEU A 136 14.00 7.50 3.63
N LYS A 137 15.31 7.34 3.83
CA LYS A 137 16.35 7.93 2.97
C LYS A 137 16.89 6.97 1.91
N ASN A 138 16.97 5.70 2.24
CA ASN A 138 17.42 4.63 1.35
C ASN A 138 16.99 3.26 1.90
N LEU A 139 17.22 2.19 1.13
CA LEU A 139 16.87 0.83 1.52
C LEU A 139 18.02 0.07 2.20
N ARG A 140 19.15 0.73 2.44
CA ARG A 140 20.29 0.12 3.14
C ARG A 140 20.09 0.30 4.66
N GLY A 141 20.41 -0.73 5.43
CA GLY A 141 20.22 -0.70 6.88
C GLY A 141 18.73 -0.70 7.23
N ASN A 142 18.17 -1.83 7.49
CA ASN A 142 16.72 -2.07 7.48
C ASN A 142 16.10 -1.82 8.88
N ASP A 143 16.36 -0.68 9.48
CA ASP A 143 15.83 -0.21 10.77
C ASP A 143 14.68 0.79 10.63
N ASN A 144 14.26 1.06 9.38
CA ASN A 144 13.10 1.93 9.14
C ASN A 144 11.82 1.31 9.69
N PRO A 145 10.94 2.10 10.31
CA PRO A 145 9.64 1.63 10.75
C PRO A 145 8.81 1.10 9.58
N VAL A 146 8.17 -0.04 9.79
CA VAL A 146 7.18 -0.58 8.86
C VAL A 146 5.83 0.02 9.18
N VAL A 147 5.22 0.67 8.22
CA VAL A 147 3.87 1.25 8.31
C VAL A 147 2.87 0.24 7.74
N VAL A 148 2.02 -0.28 8.60
CA VAL A 148 0.89 -1.12 8.19
C VAL A 148 -0.26 -0.19 7.81
N SER A 149 -0.43 0.03 6.50
CA SER A 149 -1.47 0.91 5.96
C SER A 149 -2.76 0.13 5.74
N VAL A 150 -3.83 0.55 6.40
CA VAL A 150 -5.14 -0.09 6.33
C VAL A 150 -6.12 0.82 5.59
N TYR A 151 -6.83 0.25 4.64
CA TYR A 151 -7.88 0.88 3.84
C TYR A 151 -9.23 0.23 4.18
N PRO A 152 -9.97 0.69 5.18
CA PRO A 152 -11.14 -0.01 5.69
C PRO A 152 -12.23 -0.20 4.62
N ALA A 153 -12.88 -1.36 4.60
CA ALA A 153 -14.07 -1.55 3.77
C ALA A 153 -15.29 -0.78 4.33
N ASP A 154 -16.26 -0.51 3.47
CA ASP A 154 -17.54 0.05 3.87
C ASP A 154 -18.45 -1.08 4.38
N GLY A 155 -18.37 -1.37 5.68
CA GLY A 155 -19.11 -2.48 6.32
C GLY A 155 -18.18 -3.50 6.98
N ASP A 156 -18.80 -4.57 7.48
CA ASP A 156 -18.08 -5.65 8.16
C ASP A 156 -17.21 -6.41 7.18
N CYS A 157 -15.94 -6.57 7.52
CA CYS A 157 -14.98 -7.29 6.68
C CYS A 157 -13.86 -7.91 7.53
N GLU A 158 -13.17 -8.86 6.94
CA GLU A 158 -11.91 -9.41 7.44
C GLU A 158 -10.92 -9.48 6.30
N SER A 159 -9.71 -9.01 6.54
CA SER A 159 -8.63 -8.93 5.55
C SER A 159 -7.36 -9.53 6.12
N LYS A 160 -6.60 -10.19 5.26
CA LYS A 160 -5.30 -10.79 5.59
C LYS A 160 -4.27 -10.37 4.58
N ALA A 161 -3.08 -10.09 5.07
CA ALA A 161 -1.89 -9.77 4.28
C ALA A 161 -0.65 -10.33 4.96
N GLU A 162 0.47 -10.19 4.31
CA GLU A 162 1.77 -10.60 4.82
C GLU A 162 2.79 -9.50 4.58
N TYR A 163 3.79 -9.46 5.43
CA TYR A 163 5.00 -8.70 5.23
C TYR A 163 6.18 -9.67 5.17
N TYR A 164 6.81 -9.75 4.00
CA TYR A 164 7.97 -10.61 3.73
C TYR A 164 9.27 -9.83 3.89
N GLU A 165 10.28 -10.48 4.46
CA GLU A 165 11.63 -9.95 4.64
C GLU A 165 12.67 -11.06 4.42
N ASP A 166 13.81 -10.69 3.84
CA ASP A 166 15.03 -11.50 3.76
C ASP A 166 16.29 -10.60 3.82
N ALA A 167 17.46 -11.16 3.60
CA ALA A 167 18.71 -10.40 3.61
C ALA A 167 18.85 -9.41 2.43
N GLY A 168 18.03 -9.53 1.38
CA GLY A 168 17.95 -8.60 0.25
C GLY A 168 19.10 -8.65 -0.75
N ASN A 169 20.21 -9.28 -0.42
CA ASN A 169 21.46 -9.24 -1.20
C ASN A 169 22.12 -10.61 -1.40
N ASP A 170 21.45 -11.69 -1.08
CA ASP A 170 21.93 -13.05 -1.26
C ASP A 170 20.96 -13.92 -2.07
N LYS A 171 21.35 -15.17 -2.33
CA LYS A 171 20.55 -16.14 -3.05
C LYS A 171 19.76 -17.09 -2.14
N GLN A 172 19.74 -16.84 -0.83
CA GLN A 172 19.12 -17.75 0.14
C GLN A 172 17.64 -17.43 0.43
N TYR A 173 17.06 -16.50 -0.30
CA TYR A 173 15.65 -16.08 -0.20
C TYR A 173 14.65 -17.23 -0.26
N ALA A 174 15.03 -18.38 -0.82
CA ALA A 174 14.16 -19.56 -0.87
C ALA A 174 13.95 -20.21 0.50
N SER A 175 14.94 -20.11 1.41
CA SER A 175 14.96 -20.80 2.69
C SER A 175 15.23 -19.89 3.90
N GLN A 176 15.89 -18.75 3.70
CA GLN A 176 16.23 -17.79 4.76
C GLN A 176 15.42 -16.52 4.60
N TYR A 177 14.26 -16.48 5.18
CA TYR A 177 13.35 -15.36 5.15
C TYR A 177 12.46 -15.34 6.40
N ALA A 178 11.79 -14.24 6.61
CA ALA A 178 10.78 -14.10 7.65
C ALA A 178 9.49 -13.52 7.07
N VAL A 179 8.36 -13.94 7.63
CA VAL A 179 7.03 -13.44 7.28
C VAL A 179 6.31 -13.00 8.54
N THR A 180 5.77 -11.78 8.49
CA THR A 180 4.88 -11.25 9.54
C THR A 180 3.45 -11.25 9.02
N PRO A 181 2.54 -12.06 9.60
CA PRO A 181 1.13 -12.01 9.25
C PRO A 181 0.51 -10.67 9.66
N LEU A 182 -0.29 -10.11 8.77
CA LEU A 182 -1.03 -8.87 9.01
C LEU A 182 -2.51 -9.13 8.79
N SER A 183 -3.38 -8.54 9.61
CA SER A 183 -4.82 -8.62 9.37
C SER A 183 -5.53 -7.37 9.85
N ALA A 184 -6.68 -7.10 9.24
CA ALA A 184 -7.61 -6.10 9.73
C ALA A 184 -9.02 -6.68 9.71
N SER A 185 -9.82 -6.34 10.72
CA SER A 185 -11.23 -6.69 10.74
C SER A 185 -12.06 -5.50 11.17
N ARG A 186 -13.15 -5.27 10.46
CA ARG A 186 -14.17 -4.27 10.83
C ARG A 186 -15.44 -4.97 11.27
N ARG A 187 -16.01 -4.52 12.39
CA ARG A 187 -17.32 -4.93 12.89
C ARG A 187 -18.05 -3.68 13.38
N GLY A 188 -19.02 -3.24 12.61
CA GLY A 188 -19.72 -1.98 12.85
C GLY A 188 -18.73 -0.81 12.90
N ASN A 189 -18.68 -0.12 14.05
CA ASN A 189 -17.79 1.05 14.25
C ASN A 189 -16.40 0.69 14.84
N LYS A 190 -16.09 -0.59 14.96
CA LYS A 190 -14.79 -1.05 15.49
C LYS A 190 -13.93 -1.57 14.36
N LEU A 191 -12.69 -1.08 14.29
CA LEU A 191 -11.64 -1.60 13.44
C LEU A 191 -10.54 -2.18 14.33
N ALA A 192 -10.22 -3.46 14.14
CA ALA A 192 -9.08 -4.11 14.77
C ALA A 192 -8.00 -4.40 13.72
N VAL A 193 -6.77 -4.07 14.03
CA VAL A 193 -5.59 -4.34 13.19
C VAL A 193 -4.64 -5.23 13.98
N THR A 194 -4.25 -6.35 13.41
CA THR A 194 -3.35 -7.29 14.09
C THR A 194 -2.05 -7.44 13.29
N ILE A 195 -0.94 -7.21 13.96
CA ILE A 195 0.41 -7.55 13.50
C ILE A 195 0.80 -8.81 14.24
N GLY A 196 0.82 -9.94 13.54
CA GLY A 196 1.10 -11.25 14.10
C GLY A 196 2.58 -11.45 14.45
N ALA A 197 2.87 -12.53 15.16
CA ALA A 197 4.25 -12.91 15.44
C ALA A 197 5.01 -13.24 14.14
N ARG A 198 6.20 -12.65 13.98
CA ARG A 198 7.07 -12.92 12.84
C ARG A 198 7.55 -14.37 12.87
N LYS A 199 7.50 -15.03 11.73
CA LYS A 199 7.90 -16.44 11.53
C LYS A 199 9.07 -16.52 10.58
N GLY A 200 10.06 -17.37 10.89
CA GLY A 200 11.28 -17.53 10.10
C GLY A 200 12.42 -16.64 10.58
N SER A 201 13.55 -16.72 9.88
CA SER A 201 14.74 -15.96 10.19
C SER A 201 15.67 -15.86 8.97
N TYR A 202 16.51 -14.84 8.96
CA TYR A 202 17.53 -14.63 7.93
C TYR A 202 18.73 -13.87 8.53
N ALA A 203 19.87 -13.90 7.85
CA ALA A 203 21.09 -13.24 8.31
C ALA A 203 20.91 -11.71 8.36
N GLY A 204 21.23 -11.10 9.49
CA GLY A 204 21.07 -9.65 9.70
C GLY A 204 19.64 -9.22 10.01
N MET A 205 18.73 -10.14 10.30
CA MET A 205 17.35 -9.81 10.68
C MET A 205 17.32 -8.95 11.95
N PRO A 206 16.64 -7.76 11.90
CA PRO A 206 16.46 -6.95 13.10
C PRO A 206 15.71 -7.70 14.18
N GLN A 207 16.21 -7.67 15.43
CA GLN A 207 15.50 -8.28 16.55
C GLN A 207 14.21 -7.51 16.86
N ASP A 208 14.30 -6.19 16.91
CA ASP A 208 13.19 -5.29 17.19
C ASP A 208 12.80 -4.52 15.93
N ARG A 209 11.69 -4.94 15.31
CA ARG A 209 11.11 -4.23 14.19
C ARG A 209 10.12 -3.18 14.70
N LYS A 210 10.38 -1.93 14.36
CA LYS A 210 9.46 -0.84 14.68
C LYS A 210 8.26 -0.86 13.72
N TYR A 211 7.07 -0.74 14.28
CA TYR A 211 5.84 -0.67 13.49
C TYR A 211 5.08 0.62 13.77
N GLN A 212 4.39 1.08 12.74
CA GLN A 212 3.35 2.09 12.82
C GLN A 212 2.10 1.54 12.14
N VAL A 213 0.93 1.92 12.59
CA VAL A 213 -0.34 1.61 11.90
C VAL A 213 -0.90 2.92 11.35
N LYS A 214 -1.13 2.95 10.04
CA LYS A 214 -1.82 4.05 9.36
C LYS A 214 -3.18 3.56 8.90
N VAL A 215 -4.25 4.26 9.29
CA VAL A 215 -5.61 3.94 8.82
C VAL A 215 -6.11 5.11 7.99
N VAL A 216 -6.50 4.84 6.76
CA VAL A 216 -7.23 5.80 5.92
C VAL A 216 -8.67 5.82 6.41
N ALA A 217 -9.09 6.93 7.01
CA ALA A 217 -10.40 7.05 7.64
C ALA A 217 -10.94 8.46 7.50
N SER A 218 -12.24 8.57 7.23
CA SER A 218 -12.93 9.85 7.08
C SER A 218 -13.27 10.53 8.41
N VAL A 219 -13.15 9.83 9.53
CA VAL A 219 -13.52 10.33 10.87
C VAL A 219 -12.43 10.04 11.88
N VAL A 220 -12.28 10.97 12.84
CA VAL A 220 -11.37 10.80 13.97
C VAL A 220 -11.98 9.77 14.93
N PRO A 221 -11.23 8.70 15.33
CA PRO A 221 -11.75 7.73 16.28
C PRO A 221 -11.92 8.35 17.67
N GLN A 222 -12.89 7.84 18.42
CA GLN A 222 -13.09 8.27 19.82
C GLN A 222 -12.00 7.72 20.74
N GLU A 223 -11.51 6.54 20.48
CA GLU A 223 -10.48 5.87 21.26
C GLU A 223 -9.64 4.95 20.39
N VAL A 224 -8.35 4.84 20.71
CA VAL A 224 -7.43 3.86 20.13
C VAL A 224 -6.79 3.06 21.25
N LYS A 225 -6.74 1.74 21.10
CA LYS A 225 -6.11 0.82 22.06
C LYS A 225 -5.04 -0.01 21.36
N VAL A 226 -3.94 -0.25 22.06
CA VAL A 226 -2.91 -1.23 21.68
C VAL A 226 -2.82 -2.27 22.79
N ASN A 227 -3.08 -3.53 22.47
CA ASN A 227 -3.12 -4.63 23.43
C ASN A 227 -4.01 -4.32 24.65
N GLY A 228 -5.19 -3.71 24.40
CA GLY A 228 -6.17 -3.34 25.43
C GLY A 228 -5.87 -2.06 26.21
N LYS A 229 -4.72 -1.41 25.99
CA LYS A 229 -4.36 -0.15 26.66
C LYS A 229 -4.62 1.03 25.75
N THR A 230 -5.28 2.06 26.24
CA THR A 230 -5.51 3.33 25.52
C THR A 230 -4.16 4.00 25.20
N VAL A 231 -3.98 4.44 23.96
CA VAL A 231 -2.77 5.09 23.47
C VAL A 231 -3.10 6.39 22.75
N ASN A 232 -2.11 7.27 22.69
CA ASN A 232 -2.20 8.47 21.85
C ASN A 232 -2.08 8.11 20.36
N PHE A 233 -2.70 8.91 19.53
CA PHE A 233 -2.63 8.82 18.09
C PHE A 233 -2.52 10.22 17.47
N SER A 234 -2.04 10.31 16.25
CA SER A 234 -2.13 11.50 15.44
C SER A 234 -3.16 11.31 14.32
N TYR A 235 -3.84 12.41 13.98
CA TYR A 235 -4.79 12.42 12.86
C TYR A 235 -4.46 13.59 11.93
N ASP A 236 -4.24 13.26 10.66
CA ASP A 236 -4.04 14.25 9.62
C ASP A 236 -5.35 14.47 8.85
N GLY A 237 -5.95 15.65 9.05
CA GLY A 237 -7.19 16.02 8.40
C GLY A 237 -7.06 16.30 6.90
N MET A 238 -5.84 16.49 6.38
CA MET A 238 -5.61 16.66 4.94
C MET A 238 -5.61 15.33 4.18
N SER A 239 -4.91 14.34 4.72
CA SER A 239 -4.88 12.99 4.15
C SER A 239 -5.97 12.07 4.71
N LEU A 240 -6.82 12.58 5.61
CA LEU A 240 -7.86 11.81 6.31
C LEU A 240 -7.30 10.50 6.88
N SER A 241 -6.17 10.58 7.56
CA SER A 241 -5.49 9.39 8.07
C SER A 241 -5.12 9.48 9.53
N LEU A 242 -5.33 8.36 10.22
CA LEU A 242 -4.90 8.09 11.57
C LEU A 242 -3.52 7.46 11.54
N LEU A 243 -2.60 7.87 12.40
CA LEU A 243 -1.32 7.23 12.62
C LEU A 243 -1.14 6.86 14.10
N VAL A 244 -0.81 5.60 14.35
CA VAL A 244 -0.47 5.05 15.67
C VAL A 244 0.96 4.55 15.65
N ASP A 245 1.80 5.04 16.53
CA ASP A 245 3.17 4.56 16.70
C ASP A 245 3.20 3.37 17.65
N LEU A 246 3.88 2.30 17.26
CA LEU A 246 4.07 1.07 18.02
C LEU A 246 5.55 0.81 18.31
N SER A 247 6.38 1.84 18.38
CA SER A 247 7.85 1.75 18.44
C SER A 247 8.39 0.94 19.61
N ASP A 248 7.63 0.81 20.71
CA ASP A 248 8.06 0.10 21.93
C ASP A 248 7.63 -1.37 21.97
N THR A 249 7.23 -1.95 20.84
CA THR A 249 6.66 -3.29 20.81
C THR A 249 7.60 -4.30 20.16
N ASN A 250 7.87 -5.41 20.87
CA ASN A 250 8.67 -6.53 20.37
C ASN A 250 8.02 -7.20 19.16
N CYS A 251 8.80 -7.49 18.10
CA CYS A 251 8.33 -8.09 16.86
C CYS A 251 7.96 -9.59 16.95
N SER A 252 8.27 -10.26 18.05
CA SER A 252 7.87 -11.63 18.33
C SER A 252 6.48 -11.75 18.98
N ALA A 253 5.88 -10.65 19.42
CA ALA A 253 4.56 -10.61 20.03
C ALA A 253 3.47 -10.24 19.04
N VAL A 254 2.24 -10.77 19.21
CA VAL A 254 1.06 -10.34 18.50
C VAL A 254 0.63 -8.97 19.03
N LYS A 255 0.27 -8.05 18.12
CA LYS A 255 -0.20 -6.68 18.43
C LYS A 255 -1.59 -6.47 17.82
N THR A 256 -2.52 -6.08 18.64
CA THR A 256 -3.92 -5.86 18.24
C THR A 256 -4.38 -4.50 18.71
#